data_b27e5f374abbdfd848053fc264f83efc
#
_entry.id   b27e5f374abbdfd848053fc264f83efc
#
_cell.length_a   1.000
_cell.length_b   1.000
_cell.length_c   1.000
_cell.angle_alpha   90.00
_cell.angle_beta   90.00
_cell.angle_gamma   90.00
#
_symmetry.space_group_name_H-M   'P 1'
#
loop_
_entity.id
_entity.type
_entity.pdbx_description
1 polymer ?
#
loop_
_entity_poly.entity_id
_entity_poly.type
_entity_poly.pdbx_seq_one_letter_code
_entity_poly.pdbx_strand_id
1 'polypeptide(L)'
;MVTLYGYKRVLKDALPTSEWKNMLWKDGIGAIDEHLNGFQQWGLPPSDNENVWPASRHAWALNEVQRFFVEDTRLGIPVDFTNEGIRGVESYRATNFPTQLGLGHTWNRDLIYKVGRITGREGRMLGYTNVYAPILDVGRDQRWGRYEEVYGESPYLVAELGIEMVKGMQYNHQVAATGKHFIAYSNNKGAREGMARVDPQMSPREVEMVHVYPFRRVIKEAGLLGVMSSYNDYDGFPIQSSSYWLTTRLRGEWGFRGYVVSDSDAVEYLYTKHGTAKDMKEAVRQSVEAGLNVRCTFRSPDSYVLPLRELVEEGGLSEELINDRVRDILRVKFLVGLFDEPYQTDLEGADKEVEKKENLEVALQSSKESLVLLKNERNTLPLDISSIKKIAVCGPNADESGYALTHYGPLAVDVVTVLQGIKDKVKGKAEVLYAKGCELVDDNWPESELIDYPLTETEKDEIDKAVADVKQADVAVVVLGGGQRTCGENKSRSSLDLPGR
;
A
#
# COMPACT_ATOMS: atom_id res chain seq x y z
N MET A 1 16.32 -2.71 14.65
CA MET A 1 16.41 -3.49 13.39
C MET A 1 15.18 -4.39 13.16
N VAL A 2 14.09 -4.18 13.86
CA VAL A 2 12.86 -4.97 13.73
C VAL A 2 11.65 -4.05 13.70
N THR A 3 10.70 -4.33 12.80
CA THR A 3 9.36 -3.79 12.79
C THR A 3 8.38 -4.86 13.28
N LEU A 4 7.52 -4.49 14.20
CA LEU A 4 6.44 -5.31 14.73
C LEU A 4 5.12 -4.79 14.16
N TYR A 5 4.29 -5.68 13.62
CA TYR A 5 2.93 -5.30 13.23
C TYR A 5 2.05 -5.04 14.45
N GLY A 6 1.28 -3.96 14.39
CA GLY A 6 0.27 -3.61 15.38
C GLY A 6 -0.98 -4.49 15.40
N TYR A 7 -0.98 -5.58 14.62
CA TYR A 7 -2.11 -6.52 14.57
C TYR A 7 -2.33 -7.22 15.91
N LYS A 8 -3.58 -7.35 16.32
CA LYS A 8 -3.99 -8.02 17.57
C LYS A 8 -3.38 -9.43 17.73
N ARG A 9 -3.13 -10.14 16.63
CA ARG A 9 -2.45 -11.45 16.65
C ARG A 9 -0.95 -11.36 16.94
N VAL A 10 -0.34 -10.19 16.78
CA VAL A 10 1.11 -9.94 16.97
C VAL A 10 1.32 -9.07 18.20
N LEU A 11 0.65 -7.94 18.27
CA LEU A 11 0.62 -7.02 19.40
C LEU A 11 -0.77 -7.10 20.05
N LYS A 12 -0.89 -7.85 21.15
CA LYS A 12 -2.19 -8.19 21.77
C LYS A 12 -3.00 -6.98 22.22
N ASP A 13 -2.32 -5.94 22.66
CA ASP A 13 -2.92 -4.76 23.28
C ASP A 13 -2.66 -3.51 22.43
N ALA A 14 -3.67 -2.67 22.28
CA ALA A 14 -3.54 -1.37 21.61
C ALA A 14 -2.75 -0.36 22.43
N LEU A 15 -2.74 -0.50 23.75
CA LEU A 15 -2.04 0.37 24.70
C LEU A 15 -1.04 -0.43 25.54
N PRO A 16 0.01 0.21 26.06
CA PRO A 16 1.01 -0.45 26.88
C PRO A 16 0.42 -1.10 28.15
N THR A 17 0.82 -2.33 28.40
CA THR A 17 0.47 -3.08 29.61
C THR A 17 1.71 -3.39 30.43
N SER A 18 1.53 -3.87 31.66
CA SER A 18 2.66 -4.29 32.52
C SER A 18 3.46 -5.45 31.90
N GLU A 19 2.85 -6.25 31.05
CA GLU A 19 3.51 -7.38 30.36
C GLU A 19 4.56 -6.90 29.36
N TRP A 20 4.37 -5.73 28.73
CA TRP A 20 5.31 -5.18 27.76
C TRP A 20 6.71 -4.98 28.34
N LYS A 21 6.83 -4.66 29.65
CA LYS A 21 8.12 -4.50 30.32
C LYS A 21 8.93 -5.79 30.44
N ASN A 22 8.30 -6.93 30.29
CA ASN A 22 8.91 -8.25 30.38
C ASN A 22 9.19 -8.90 29.01
N MET A 23 8.77 -8.29 27.91
CA MET A 23 9.02 -8.79 26.56
C MET A 23 10.47 -8.54 26.13
N LEU A 24 10.95 -9.26 25.12
CA LEU A 24 12.31 -9.07 24.59
C LEU A 24 12.57 -7.62 24.15
N TRP A 25 11.56 -6.95 23.67
CA TRP A 25 11.59 -5.56 23.24
C TRP A 25 11.52 -4.52 24.38
N LYS A 26 11.64 -4.96 25.64
CA LYS A 26 11.85 -4.05 26.79
C LYS A 26 13.05 -3.11 26.61
N ASP A 27 14.00 -3.47 25.77
CA ASP A 27 15.14 -2.64 25.41
C ASP A 27 14.80 -1.65 24.25
N GLY A 28 13.57 -1.70 23.73
CA GLY A 28 13.10 -0.96 22.57
C GLY A 28 13.09 -1.80 21.29
N ILE A 29 12.29 -1.35 20.31
CA ILE A 29 12.26 -1.90 18.95
C ILE A 29 12.43 -0.77 17.92
N GLY A 30 12.66 -1.12 16.64
CA GLY A 30 12.85 -0.14 15.59
C GLY A 30 11.58 0.60 15.23
N ALA A 31 10.53 -0.15 14.92
CA ALA A 31 9.26 0.39 14.45
C ALA A 31 8.06 -0.48 14.87
N ILE A 32 6.89 0.13 14.87
CA ILE A 32 5.59 -0.55 14.91
C ILE A 32 4.84 -0.15 13.63
N ASP A 33 4.40 -1.15 12.89
CA ASP A 33 3.72 -0.99 11.63
C ASP A 33 2.22 -1.16 11.76
N GLU A 34 1.44 -0.33 11.05
CA GLU A 34 -0.02 -0.38 11.01
C GLU A 34 -0.68 -0.46 12.41
N HIS A 35 -0.12 0.23 13.40
CA HIS A 35 -0.71 0.23 14.73
C HIS A 35 -2.10 0.90 14.70
N LEU A 36 -3.05 0.29 15.37
CA LEU A 36 -4.49 0.56 15.32
C LEU A 36 -5.18 0.14 14.00
N ASN A 37 -4.53 0.17 12.85
CA ASN A 37 -5.11 -0.38 11.60
C ASN A 37 -5.23 -1.91 11.67
N GLY A 38 -4.21 -2.58 12.16
CA GLY A 38 -4.14 -4.04 12.25
C GLY A 38 -5.18 -4.68 13.15
N PHE A 39 -5.99 -3.91 13.84
CA PHE A 39 -7.19 -4.40 14.54
C PHE A 39 -8.40 -4.52 13.60
N GLN A 40 -8.23 -4.15 12.34
CA GLN A 40 -9.21 -4.33 11.26
C GLN A 40 -8.63 -5.29 10.21
N GLN A 41 -9.49 -5.99 9.51
CA GLN A 41 -9.09 -6.72 8.30
C GLN A 41 -9.45 -5.87 7.08
N TRP A 42 -8.62 -5.91 6.06
CA TRP A 42 -8.87 -5.19 4.82
C TRP A 42 -10.25 -5.48 4.26
N GLY A 43 -11.02 -4.44 3.97
CA GLY A 43 -12.37 -4.54 3.45
C GLY A 43 -13.45 -4.99 4.44
N LEU A 44 -13.09 -5.16 5.71
CA LEU A 44 -14.08 -5.41 6.78
C LEU A 44 -14.53 -4.12 7.47
N PRO A 45 -15.67 -4.16 8.17
CA PRO A 45 -16.15 -3.03 8.96
C PRO A 45 -15.09 -2.54 9.96
N PRO A 46 -15.17 -1.27 10.37
CA PRO A 46 -14.29 -0.71 11.37
C PRO A 46 -14.23 -1.59 12.62
N SER A 47 -13.02 -1.67 13.19
CA SER A 47 -12.85 -2.25 14.52
C SER A 47 -13.73 -1.53 15.55
N ASP A 48 -14.24 -2.25 16.51
CA ASP A 48 -14.86 -1.70 17.72
C ASP A 48 -13.85 -1.09 18.72
N ASN A 49 -12.58 -0.98 18.31
CA ASN A 49 -11.53 -0.37 19.13
C ASN A 49 -11.73 1.14 19.22
N GLU A 50 -12.08 1.60 20.43
CA GLU A 50 -12.33 3.02 20.74
C GLU A 50 -11.14 3.96 20.46
N ASN A 51 -9.94 3.42 20.26
CA ASN A 51 -8.73 4.20 20.00
C ASN A 51 -8.50 4.53 18.52
N VAL A 52 -9.30 4.00 17.58
CA VAL A 52 -9.11 4.28 16.15
C VAL A 52 -9.69 5.63 15.72
N TRP A 53 -10.68 6.13 16.47
CA TRP A 53 -11.39 7.39 16.16
C TRP A 53 -11.93 8.06 17.44
N PRO A 54 -12.03 9.38 17.54
CA PRO A 54 -11.61 10.40 16.55
C PRO A 54 -10.09 10.46 16.35
N ALA A 55 -9.61 11.26 15.38
CA ALA A 55 -8.19 11.36 15.04
C ALA A 55 -7.32 11.80 16.24
N SER A 56 -7.84 12.67 17.09
CA SER A 56 -7.23 13.06 18.37
C SER A 56 -7.03 11.86 19.32
N ARG A 57 -7.99 10.94 19.35
CA ARG A 57 -7.89 9.73 20.18
C ARG A 57 -6.87 8.75 19.61
N HIS A 58 -6.82 8.62 18.29
CA HIS A 58 -5.82 7.82 17.58
C HIS A 58 -4.40 8.33 17.90
N ALA A 59 -4.16 9.62 17.71
CA ALA A 59 -2.87 10.25 18.00
C ALA A 59 -2.49 10.12 19.48
N TRP A 60 -3.45 10.28 20.39
CA TRP A 60 -3.23 10.07 21.83
C TRP A 60 -2.80 8.61 22.11
N ALA A 61 -3.43 7.62 21.50
CA ALA A 61 -3.09 6.22 21.70
C ALA A 61 -1.66 5.88 21.21
N LEU A 62 -1.25 6.44 20.06
CA LEU A 62 0.13 6.32 19.59
C LEU A 62 1.10 7.01 20.57
N ASN A 63 0.73 8.16 21.12
CA ASN A 63 1.56 8.83 22.15
C ASN A 63 1.74 7.98 23.40
N GLU A 64 0.71 7.26 23.86
CA GLU A 64 0.85 6.36 25.03
C GLU A 64 1.82 5.21 24.74
N VAL A 65 1.77 4.65 23.53
CA VAL A 65 2.75 3.65 23.09
C VAL A 65 4.15 4.26 22.99
N GLN A 66 4.28 5.45 22.40
CA GLN A 66 5.56 6.15 22.29
C GLN A 66 6.16 6.45 23.67
N ARG A 67 5.32 6.85 24.64
CA ARG A 67 5.75 7.12 26.02
C ARG A 67 6.39 5.89 26.64
N PHE A 68 5.81 4.71 26.45
CA PHE A 68 6.44 3.47 26.91
C PHE A 68 7.86 3.30 26.35
N PHE A 69 8.09 3.54 25.05
CA PHE A 69 9.42 3.39 24.45
C PHE A 69 10.41 4.45 24.94
N VAL A 70 9.96 5.68 25.12
CA VAL A 70 10.83 6.79 25.56
C VAL A 70 11.13 6.74 27.06
N GLU A 71 10.13 6.42 27.90
CA GLU A 71 10.23 6.57 29.35
C GLU A 71 10.46 5.25 30.09
N ASP A 72 9.94 4.13 29.57
CA ASP A 72 9.97 2.84 30.27
C ASP A 72 10.99 1.84 29.70
N THR A 73 11.55 2.07 28.49
CA THR A 73 12.59 1.18 27.95
C THR A 73 14.00 1.63 28.35
N ARG A 74 14.93 0.68 28.37
CA ARG A 74 16.32 0.93 28.80
C ARG A 74 17.04 2.01 27.98
N LEU A 75 16.78 2.10 26.69
CA LEU A 75 17.49 3.01 25.79
C LEU A 75 16.75 4.34 25.57
N GLY A 76 15.47 4.41 25.86
CA GLY A 76 14.65 5.60 25.65
C GLY A 76 14.60 6.07 24.18
N ILE A 77 14.80 5.16 23.22
CA ILE A 77 14.79 5.50 21.81
C ILE A 77 13.33 5.48 21.31
N PRO A 78 12.83 6.59 20.75
CA PRO A 78 11.47 6.64 20.22
C PRO A 78 11.24 5.57 19.13
N VAL A 79 10.10 4.90 19.18
CA VAL A 79 9.71 3.95 18.13
C VAL A 79 9.25 4.71 16.88
N ASP A 80 9.54 4.18 15.70
CA ASP A 80 9.02 4.69 14.44
C ASP A 80 7.64 4.06 14.20
N PHE A 81 6.59 4.86 14.09
CA PHE A 81 5.27 4.37 13.68
C PHE A 81 5.17 4.42 12.17
N THR A 82 5.13 3.25 11.55
CA THR A 82 5.01 3.10 10.11
C THR A 82 3.57 2.77 9.70
N ASN A 83 3.19 3.14 8.50
CA ASN A 83 1.88 2.82 7.95
C ASN A 83 1.93 2.77 6.43
N GLU A 84 0.94 2.17 5.82
CA GLU A 84 0.73 2.21 4.37
C GLU A 84 0.14 3.55 3.92
N GLY A 85 0.27 3.87 2.61
CA GLY A 85 -0.23 5.17 2.16
C GLY A 85 -0.09 5.45 0.67
N ILE A 86 -0.29 4.45 -0.18
CA ILE A 86 -0.15 4.62 -1.64
C ILE A 86 -1.25 5.51 -2.25
N ARG A 87 -2.36 5.70 -1.54
CA ARG A 87 -3.51 6.49 -1.95
C ARG A 87 -4.22 7.20 -0.77
N GLY A 88 -3.44 7.88 0.06
CA GLY A 88 -3.82 8.37 1.38
C GLY A 88 -3.34 7.40 2.47
N VAL A 89 -3.02 7.92 3.66
CA VAL A 89 -2.51 7.10 4.75
C VAL A 89 -3.55 6.06 5.17
N GLU A 90 -3.14 4.82 5.34
CA GLU A 90 -4.03 3.72 5.72
C GLU A 90 -4.46 3.85 7.18
N SER A 91 -5.38 4.75 7.43
CA SER A 91 -5.93 4.99 8.74
C SER A 91 -7.43 5.28 8.66
N TYR A 92 -8.08 5.19 9.81
CA TYR A 92 -9.52 5.39 9.92
C TYR A 92 -9.90 6.80 9.46
N ARG A 93 -10.78 6.89 8.45
CA ARG A 93 -11.33 8.12 7.88
C ARG A 93 -10.29 9.12 7.32
N ALA A 94 -9.06 8.72 7.07
CA ALA A 94 -8.11 9.56 6.34
C ALA A 94 -8.60 9.83 4.89
N THR A 95 -8.05 10.85 4.24
CA THR A 95 -8.47 11.23 2.89
C THR A 95 -8.12 10.12 1.88
N ASN A 96 -9.15 9.56 1.23
CA ASN A 96 -9.02 8.49 0.25
C ASN A 96 -8.90 9.06 -1.18
N PHE A 97 -7.82 8.71 -1.86
CA PHE A 97 -7.56 9.06 -3.25
C PHE A 97 -7.84 7.87 -4.19
N PRO A 98 -7.90 8.07 -5.52
CA PRO A 98 -7.86 6.97 -6.47
C PRO A 98 -6.65 6.05 -6.24
N THR A 99 -6.74 4.80 -6.73
CA THR A 99 -5.57 3.91 -6.76
C THR A 99 -4.38 4.60 -7.41
N GLN A 100 -3.16 4.13 -7.14
CA GLN A 100 -1.98 4.73 -7.78
C GLN A 100 -2.06 4.68 -9.32
N LEU A 101 -2.70 3.64 -9.89
CA LEU A 101 -2.99 3.57 -11.32
C LEU A 101 -3.91 4.71 -11.79
N GLY A 102 -4.98 4.96 -11.04
CA GLY A 102 -5.87 6.12 -11.33
C GLY A 102 -5.13 7.45 -11.20
N LEU A 103 -4.28 7.60 -10.18
CA LEU A 103 -3.41 8.78 -10.04
C LEU A 103 -2.43 8.91 -11.22
N GLY A 104 -1.92 7.79 -11.74
CA GLY A 104 -1.06 7.74 -12.92
C GLY A 104 -1.75 8.27 -14.18
N HIS A 105 -3.05 8.00 -14.33
CA HIS A 105 -3.84 8.49 -15.48
C HIS A 105 -4.02 10.01 -15.49
N THR A 106 -3.82 10.69 -14.37
CA THR A 106 -3.94 12.17 -14.31
C THR A 106 -2.83 12.88 -15.07
N TRP A 107 -1.63 12.30 -15.17
CA TRP A 107 -0.41 12.90 -15.72
C TRP A 107 -0.06 14.25 -15.07
N ASN A 108 -0.63 14.53 -13.90
CA ASN A 108 -0.58 15.83 -13.22
C ASN A 108 0.36 15.79 -12.01
N ARG A 109 1.60 16.22 -12.22
CA ARG A 109 2.64 16.24 -11.19
C ARG A 109 2.26 17.09 -9.96
N ASP A 110 1.67 18.26 -10.21
CA ASP A 110 1.28 19.18 -9.13
C ASP A 110 0.17 18.58 -8.26
N LEU A 111 -0.72 17.81 -8.88
CA LEU A 111 -1.77 17.09 -8.17
C LEU A 111 -1.18 15.99 -7.30
N ILE A 112 -0.23 15.21 -7.83
CA ILE A 112 0.43 14.14 -7.07
C ILE A 112 1.26 14.71 -5.89
N TYR A 113 1.90 15.87 -6.09
CA TYR A 113 2.54 16.58 -4.97
C TYR A 113 1.54 16.93 -3.86
N LYS A 114 0.33 17.41 -4.21
CA LYS A 114 -0.73 17.69 -3.23
C LYS A 114 -1.22 16.43 -2.53
N VAL A 115 -1.41 15.33 -3.26
CA VAL A 115 -1.76 14.01 -2.68
C VAL A 115 -0.71 13.60 -1.66
N GLY A 116 0.58 13.67 -2.00
CA GLY A 116 1.68 13.39 -1.09
C GLY A 116 1.67 14.30 0.14
N ARG A 117 1.41 15.59 -0.05
CA ARG A 117 1.30 16.57 1.05
C ARG A 117 0.22 16.22 2.06
N ILE A 118 -0.95 15.82 1.55
CA ILE A 118 -2.10 15.44 2.40
C ILE A 118 -1.78 14.12 3.11
N THR A 119 -1.32 13.11 2.38
CA THR A 119 -0.95 11.80 2.95
C THR A 119 0.07 11.94 4.09
N GLY A 120 1.15 12.71 3.85
CA GLY A 120 2.17 12.94 4.86
C GLY A 120 1.66 13.77 6.04
N ARG A 121 0.82 14.78 5.79
CA ARG A 121 0.28 15.65 6.83
C ARG A 121 -0.71 14.90 7.73
N GLU A 122 -1.66 14.18 7.16
CA GLU A 122 -2.61 13.37 7.92
C GLU A 122 -1.88 12.28 8.70
N GLY A 123 -0.89 11.60 8.08
CA GLY A 123 -0.05 10.61 8.75
C GLY A 123 0.65 11.20 9.98
N ARG A 124 1.30 12.36 9.85
CA ARG A 124 1.97 13.02 10.97
C ARG A 124 1.00 13.44 12.08
N MET A 125 -0.18 13.96 11.71
CA MET A 125 -1.18 14.38 12.70
C MET A 125 -1.78 13.19 13.46
N LEU A 126 -1.84 12.02 12.85
CA LEU A 126 -2.25 10.77 13.50
C LEU A 126 -1.14 10.16 14.37
N GLY A 127 0.11 10.61 14.25
CA GLY A 127 1.25 10.13 15.02
C GLY A 127 2.21 9.22 14.23
N TYR A 128 1.94 8.94 12.95
CA TYR A 128 2.86 8.19 12.10
C TYR A 128 4.06 9.04 11.68
N THR A 129 5.22 8.41 11.57
CA THR A 129 6.48 9.07 11.21
C THR A 129 7.08 8.52 9.92
N ASN A 130 6.46 7.48 9.35
CA ASN A 130 6.91 6.84 8.13
C ASN A 130 5.74 6.24 7.35
N VAL A 131 5.77 6.35 6.02
CA VAL A 131 4.72 5.82 5.15
C VAL A 131 5.35 4.96 4.07
N TYR A 132 4.88 3.71 3.94
CA TYR A 132 5.33 2.73 2.96
C TYR A 132 4.73 3.02 1.56
N ALA A 133 5.12 4.15 1.03
CA ALA A 133 4.74 4.69 -0.27
C ALA A 133 5.84 5.63 -0.81
N PRO A 134 5.85 5.91 -2.14
CA PRO A 134 5.03 5.36 -3.20
C PRO A 134 5.48 3.98 -3.65
N ILE A 135 4.60 3.27 -4.38
CA ILE A 135 5.00 2.12 -5.16
C ILE A 135 5.69 2.62 -6.44
N LEU A 136 6.94 2.19 -6.62
CA LEU A 136 7.80 2.56 -7.75
C LEU A 136 7.99 1.41 -8.74
N ASP A 137 7.23 0.32 -8.56
CA ASP A 137 7.13 -0.74 -9.53
C ASP A 137 6.55 -0.23 -10.85
N VAL A 138 7.01 -0.81 -11.95
CA VAL A 138 6.54 -0.47 -13.30
C VAL A 138 5.65 -1.60 -13.81
N GLY A 139 4.41 -1.32 -14.10
CA GLY A 139 3.42 -2.29 -14.54
C GLY A 139 3.66 -2.75 -15.97
N ARG A 140 4.44 -3.79 -16.19
CA ARG A 140 4.74 -4.34 -17.53
C ARG A 140 3.77 -5.42 -17.99
N ASP A 141 3.04 -6.03 -17.05
CA ASP A 141 2.03 -7.05 -17.33
C ASP A 141 0.76 -6.73 -16.51
N GLN A 142 -0.30 -6.37 -17.22
CA GLN A 142 -1.57 -5.95 -16.62
C GLN A 142 -2.33 -7.11 -15.96
N ARG A 143 -1.88 -8.36 -16.13
CA ARG A 143 -2.41 -9.53 -15.42
C ARG A 143 -1.87 -9.66 -14.00
N TRP A 144 -0.83 -8.91 -13.66
CA TRP A 144 -0.29 -8.89 -12.29
C TRP A 144 -1.33 -8.35 -11.30
N GLY A 145 -1.62 -9.11 -10.25
CA GLY A 145 -2.71 -8.78 -9.31
C GLY A 145 -2.58 -7.41 -8.64
N ARG A 146 -1.34 -6.93 -8.42
CA ARG A 146 -1.05 -5.61 -7.82
C ARG A 146 -0.89 -4.49 -8.86
N TYR A 147 -1.37 -4.69 -10.08
CA TYR A 147 -1.26 -3.68 -11.13
C TYR A 147 -1.98 -2.36 -10.77
N GLU A 148 -3.04 -2.41 -9.98
CA GLU A 148 -3.75 -1.22 -9.48
C GLU A 148 -2.88 -0.31 -8.61
N GLU A 149 -1.82 -0.86 -8.01
CA GLU A 149 -0.95 -0.15 -7.07
C GLU A 149 0.16 0.65 -7.76
N VAL A 150 0.38 0.52 -9.06
CA VAL A 150 1.46 1.20 -9.79
C VAL A 150 0.94 2.41 -10.56
N TYR A 151 1.79 3.43 -10.80
CA TYR A 151 1.41 4.59 -11.62
C TYR A 151 1.22 4.28 -13.11
N GLY A 152 1.61 3.09 -13.57
CA GLY A 152 1.47 2.66 -14.95
C GLY A 152 2.68 1.91 -15.49
N GLU A 153 2.75 1.81 -16.83
CA GLU A 153 3.75 1.00 -17.52
C GLU A 153 4.99 1.79 -18.05
N SER A 154 4.97 3.12 -17.92
CA SER A 154 6.08 3.98 -18.33
C SER A 154 7.02 4.23 -17.16
N PRO A 155 8.29 3.77 -17.21
CA PRO A 155 9.27 4.07 -16.16
C PRO A 155 9.47 5.56 -15.91
N TYR A 156 9.37 6.37 -16.97
CA TYR A 156 9.47 7.82 -16.87
C TYR A 156 8.30 8.41 -16.06
N LEU A 157 7.05 8.03 -16.38
CA LEU A 157 5.87 8.51 -15.65
C LEU A 157 5.91 8.09 -14.18
N VAL A 158 6.25 6.82 -13.91
CA VAL A 158 6.41 6.32 -12.53
C VAL A 158 7.44 7.13 -11.75
N ALA A 159 8.58 7.47 -12.39
CA ALA A 159 9.61 8.30 -11.77
C ALA A 159 9.11 9.72 -11.48
N GLU A 160 8.50 10.39 -12.47
CA GLU A 160 8.02 11.78 -12.33
C GLU A 160 6.97 11.91 -11.21
N LEU A 161 6.00 11.01 -11.20
CA LEU A 161 4.94 11.03 -10.18
C LEU A 161 5.46 10.57 -8.81
N GLY A 162 6.34 9.56 -8.78
CA GLY A 162 7.00 9.12 -7.56
C GLY A 162 7.84 10.22 -6.90
N ILE A 163 8.56 11.03 -7.68
CA ILE A 163 9.32 12.19 -7.20
C ILE A 163 8.39 13.18 -6.49
N GLU A 164 7.28 13.52 -7.11
CA GLU A 164 6.36 14.50 -6.54
C GLU A 164 5.62 13.96 -5.31
N MET A 165 5.26 12.69 -5.31
CA MET A 165 4.66 12.03 -4.13
C MET A 165 5.61 12.07 -2.94
N VAL A 166 6.87 11.70 -3.13
CA VAL A 166 7.91 11.72 -2.07
C VAL A 166 8.17 13.14 -1.57
N LYS A 167 8.34 14.12 -2.48
CA LYS A 167 8.50 15.52 -2.08
C LYS A 167 7.31 16.03 -1.27
N GLY A 168 6.10 15.63 -1.65
CA GLY A 168 4.89 15.97 -0.91
C GLY A 168 4.89 15.36 0.49
N MET A 169 5.08 14.05 0.62
CA MET A 169 5.09 13.36 1.90
C MET A 169 6.19 13.83 2.83
N GLN A 170 7.40 14.02 2.32
CA GLN A 170 8.57 14.44 3.10
C GLN A 170 8.69 15.96 3.31
N TYR A 171 7.69 16.74 2.86
CA TYR A 171 7.72 18.20 3.03
C TYR A 171 7.86 18.58 4.51
N ASN A 172 8.83 19.44 4.82
CA ASN A 172 9.18 19.84 6.18
C ASN A 172 9.45 18.64 7.11
N HIS A 173 9.96 17.54 6.57
CA HIS A 173 10.27 16.33 7.33
C HIS A 173 9.09 15.75 8.13
N GLN A 174 7.86 15.98 7.69
CA GLN A 174 6.67 15.53 8.41
C GLN A 174 6.59 14.02 8.55
N VAL A 175 6.94 13.26 7.51
CA VAL A 175 7.12 11.80 7.56
C VAL A 175 8.26 11.37 6.64
N ALA A 176 8.83 10.21 6.87
CA ALA A 176 9.65 9.52 5.89
C ALA A 176 8.77 8.84 4.84
N ALA A 177 9.18 8.85 3.58
CA ALA A 177 8.60 8.03 2.53
C ALA A 177 9.48 6.80 2.30
N THR A 178 8.85 5.63 2.11
CA THR A 178 9.53 4.37 1.82
C THR A 178 9.07 3.84 0.48
N GLY A 179 9.90 4.01 -0.56
CA GLY A 179 9.60 3.52 -1.91
C GLY A 179 9.68 2.02 -2.00
N LYS A 180 8.74 1.39 -2.70
CA LYS A 180 8.62 -0.07 -2.79
C LYS A 180 8.16 -0.52 -4.19
N HIS A 181 8.41 -1.76 -4.61
CA HIS A 181 9.19 -2.81 -3.96
C HIS A 181 10.51 -2.99 -4.72
N PHE A 182 11.62 -2.75 -4.06
CA PHE A 182 12.94 -2.78 -4.66
C PHE A 182 13.47 -4.21 -4.73
N ILE A 183 13.54 -4.85 -5.88
CA ILE A 183 13.46 -4.38 -7.25
C ILE A 183 12.88 -5.47 -8.17
N ALA A 184 12.29 -5.07 -9.31
CA ALA A 184 11.79 -5.98 -10.34
C ALA A 184 10.68 -6.94 -9.86
N TYR A 185 9.86 -6.48 -8.90
CA TYR A 185 8.78 -7.25 -8.30
C TYR A 185 7.53 -7.37 -9.20
N SER A 186 7.25 -6.33 -9.99
CA SER A 186 6.03 -6.22 -10.80
C SER A 186 6.03 -7.16 -12.01
N ASN A 187 5.69 -8.41 -11.77
CA ASN A 187 5.50 -9.42 -12.81
C ASN A 187 4.37 -10.38 -12.43
N ASN A 188 3.82 -11.09 -13.40
CA ASN A 188 2.67 -11.99 -13.22
C ASN A 188 3.05 -13.43 -12.82
N LYS A 189 4.31 -13.69 -12.49
CA LYS A 189 4.77 -15.05 -12.18
C LYS A 189 4.51 -15.50 -10.74
N GLY A 190 3.60 -14.81 -10.01
CA GLY A 190 3.20 -15.18 -8.67
C GLY A 190 4.21 -14.80 -7.59
N ALA A 191 4.55 -13.54 -7.52
CA ALA A 191 5.65 -13.02 -6.72
C ALA A 191 5.64 -13.44 -5.25
N ARG A 192 4.69 -13.03 -4.43
CA ARG A 192 4.69 -13.37 -3.00
C ARG A 192 4.13 -14.75 -2.73
N GLU A 193 3.01 -15.06 -3.32
CA GLU A 193 2.19 -16.23 -3.04
C GLU A 193 2.39 -17.35 -4.03
N GLY A 194 2.97 -17.06 -5.15
CA GLY A 194 3.48 -18.09 -6.04
C GLY A 194 4.37 -19.02 -5.22
N MET A 195 4.44 -20.26 -5.65
CA MET A 195 5.12 -21.36 -4.96
C MET A 195 6.59 -21.06 -4.72
N ALA A 196 7.01 -19.89 -4.68
CA ALA A 196 8.30 -19.47 -4.34
C ALA A 196 8.90 -18.33 -5.06
N ARG A 197 10.10 -18.58 -5.30
CA ARG A 197 11.06 -17.81 -6.03
C ARG A 197 10.46 -17.39 -7.34
N VAL A 198 10.25 -16.13 -7.50
CA VAL A 198 9.87 -15.60 -8.78
C VAL A 198 11.02 -14.77 -9.30
N ASP A 199 11.88 -15.43 -10.06
CA ASP A 199 12.82 -14.73 -10.92
C ASP A 199 12.03 -14.15 -12.11
N PRO A 200 12.02 -12.82 -12.30
CA PRO A 200 11.33 -12.20 -13.42
C PRO A 200 11.93 -12.60 -14.79
N GLN A 201 13.14 -13.19 -14.81
CA GLN A 201 13.86 -13.60 -16.03
C GLN A 201 14.03 -12.47 -17.03
N MET A 202 14.36 -11.30 -16.51
CA MET A 202 14.61 -10.10 -17.31
C MET A 202 16.08 -9.95 -17.62
N SER A 203 16.42 -9.38 -18.78
CA SER A 203 17.81 -9.03 -19.06
C SER A 203 18.30 -7.91 -18.13
N PRO A 204 19.62 -7.84 -17.82
CA PRO A 204 20.16 -6.73 -17.04
C PRO A 204 19.83 -5.35 -17.63
N ARG A 205 19.79 -5.23 -18.95
CA ARG A 205 19.39 -3.98 -19.63
C ARG A 205 17.95 -3.60 -19.33
N GLU A 206 17.02 -4.55 -19.35
CA GLU A 206 15.62 -4.31 -19.05
C GLU A 206 15.42 -3.88 -17.61
N VAL A 207 16.06 -4.57 -16.66
CA VAL A 207 16.02 -4.18 -15.24
C VAL A 207 16.52 -2.76 -15.04
N GLU A 208 17.65 -2.37 -15.65
CA GLU A 208 18.21 -1.02 -15.56
C GLU A 208 17.31 0.06 -16.17
N MET A 209 16.75 -0.20 -17.35
CA MET A 209 15.96 0.79 -18.09
C MET A 209 14.53 0.93 -17.56
N VAL A 210 13.97 -0.13 -16.98
CA VAL A 210 12.57 -0.18 -16.56
C VAL A 210 12.46 -0.10 -15.05
N HIS A 211 12.96 -1.08 -14.35
CA HIS A 211 12.67 -1.26 -12.91
C HIS A 211 13.60 -0.45 -11.99
N VAL A 212 14.85 -0.28 -12.36
CA VAL A 212 15.83 0.56 -11.64
C VAL A 212 15.58 2.05 -11.82
N TYR A 213 15.13 2.43 -13.00
CA TYR A 213 15.02 3.84 -13.39
C TYR A 213 14.18 4.69 -12.42
N PRO A 214 12.96 4.29 -12.00
CA PRO A 214 12.17 5.07 -11.06
C PRO A 214 12.86 5.22 -9.70
N PHE A 215 13.36 4.14 -9.12
CA PHE A 215 14.03 4.16 -7.83
C PHE A 215 15.24 5.10 -7.82
N ARG A 216 16.11 4.97 -8.82
CA ARG A 216 17.29 5.83 -8.94
C ARG A 216 16.92 7.31 -9.05
N ARG A 217 15.89 7.64 -9.84
CA ARG A 217 15.41 9.02 -10.00
C ARG A 217 14.85 9.57 -8.68
N VAL A 218 13.96 8.83 -8.05
CA VAL A 218 13.29 9.25 -6.79
C VAL A 218 14.33 9.42 -5.67
N ILE A 219 15.28 8.51 -5.53
CA ILE A 219 16.36 8.63 -4.55
C ILE A 219 17.17 9.90 -4.77
N LYS A 220 17.58 10.16 -6.00
CA LYS A 220 18.46 11.30 -6.31
C LYS A 220 17.78 12.66 -6.35
N GLU A 221 16.50 12.71 -6.74
CA GLU A 221 15.79 13.96 -7.02
C GLU A 221 14.78 14.35 -5.93
N ALA A 222 14.30 13.39 -5.14
CA ALA A 222 13.39 13.64 -4.04
C ALA A 222 13.99 13.34 -2.66
N GLY A 223 15.17 12.74 -2.59
CA GLY A 223 15.82 12.42 -1.31
C GLY A 223 15.05 11.36 -0.50
N LEU A 224 14.60 10.29 -1.16
CA LEU A 224 13.86 9.20 -0.54
C LEU A 224 14.56 8.67 0.72
N LEU A 225 13.84 8.54 1.84
CA LEU A 225 14.41 8.18 3.14
C LEU A 225 14.31 6.68 3.48
N GLY A 226 13.40 5.94 2.86
CA GLY A 226 13.26 4.50 3.03
C GLY A 226 13.14 3.77 1.69
N VAL A 227 13.59 2.52 1.65
CA VAL A 227 13.40 1.59 0.55
C VAL A 227 12.95 0.25 1.12
N MET A 228 11.89 -0.32 0.57
CA MET A 228 11.45 -1.68 0.92
C MET A 228 11.95 -2.67 -0.13
N SER A 229 12.73 -3.67 0.30
CA SER A 229 13.21 -4.74 -0.57
C SER A 229 12.12 -5.73 -0.90
N SER A 230 12.10 -6.21 -2.14
CA SER A 230 11.04 -7.05 -2.68
C SER A 230 11.17 -8.53 -2.32
N TYR A 231 10.11 -9.30 -2.60
CA TYR A 231 10.04 -10.76 -2.32
C TYR A 231 10.80 -11.63 -3.31
N ASN A 232 11.00 -11.15 -4.54
CA ASN A 232 11.52 -11.96 -5.63
C ASN A 232 13.03 -12.13 -5.59
N ASP A 233 13.53 -13.08 -6.34
CA ASP A 233 14.91 -13.18 -6.75
C ASP A 233 15.14 -12.50 -8.11
N TYR A 234 16.38 -12.27 -8.42
CA TYR A 234 16.83 -11.83 -9.74
C TYR A 234 18.13 -12.55 -10.08
N ASP A 235 18.15 -13.21 -11.23
CA ASP A 235 19.27 -14.03 -11.69
C ASP A 235 19.69 -15.09 -10.65
N GLY A 236 18.69 -15.71 -10.02
CA GLY A 236 18.86 -16.78 -9.02
C GLY A 236 19.23 -16.31 -7.61
N PHE A 237 19.34 -15.00 -7.36
CA PHE A 237 19.66 -14.43 -6.05
C PHE A 237 18.46 -13.65 -5.49
N PRO A 238 17.96 -13.98 -4.29
CA PRO A 238 16.93 -13.18 -3.64
C PRO A 238 17.41 -11.76 -3.43
N ILE A 239 16.56 -10.78 -3.78
CA ILE A 239 16.89 -9.37 -3.57
C ILE A 239 17.23 -9.11 -2.10
N GLN A 240 16.52 -9.78 -1.20
CA GLN A 240 16.68 -9.67 0.25
C GLN A 240 18.10 -10.02 0.75
N SER A 241 18.84 -10.85 0.05
CA SER A 241 20.22 -11.25 0.38
C SER A 241 21.27 -10.75 -0.63
N SER A 242 20.91 -9.83 -1.50
CA SER A 242 21.79 -9.34 -2.56
C SER A 242 22.60 -8.11 -2.14
N SER A 243 23.86 -8.30 -1.75
CA SER A 243 24.79 -7.19 -1.49
C SER A 243 25.01 -6.30 -2.71
N TYR A 244 24.89 -6.86 -3.92
CA TYR A 244 24.97 -6.08 -5.15
C TYR A 244 23.88 -5.02 -5.20
N TRP A 245 22.60 -5.40 -4.98
CA TRP A 245 21.49 -4.46 -5.05
C TRP A 245 21.42 -3.55 -3.83
N LEU A 246 21.47 -4.11 -2.60
CA LEU A 246 21.19 -3.34 -1.38
C LEU A 246 22.39 -2.52 -0.89
N THR A 247 23.62 -2.90 -1.25
CA THR A 247 24.82 -2.18 -0.83
C THR A 247 25.50 -1.51 -2.00
N THR A 248 25.99 -2.27 -3.01
CA THR A 248 26.81 -1.72 -4.09
C THR A 248 26.02 -0.70 -4.92
N ARG A 249 24.86 -1.08 -5.43
CA ARG A 249 24.05 -0.20 -6.28
C ARG A 249 23.38 0.91 -5.46
N LEU A 250 22.58 0.51 -4.46
CA LEU A 250 21.74 1.45 -3.73
C LEU A 250 22.57 2.47 -2.95
N ARG A 251 23.52 2.01 -2.13
CA ARG A 251 24.33 2.88 -1.26
C ARG A 251 25.60 3.40 -1.93
N GLY A 252 26.33 2.53 -2.62
CA GLY A 252 27.59 2.87 -3.23
C GLY A 252 27.44 3.79 -4.45
N GLU A 253 26.64 3.36 -5.45
CA GLU A 253 26.54 4.09 -6.71
C GLU A 253 25.50 5.23 -6.69
N TRP A 254 24.36 5.02 -6.01
CA TRP A 254 23.31 6.04 -6.00
C TRP A 254 23.38 6.97 -4.80
N GLY A 255 24.23 6.64 -3.81
CA GLY A 255 24.43 7.46 -2.63
C GLY A 255 23.24 7.46 -1.66
N PHE A 256 22.43 6.42 -1.66
CA PHE A 256 21.29 6.29 -0.75
C PHE A 256 21.74 6.30 0.72
N ARG A 257 21.17 7.16 1.52
CA ARG A 257 21.53 7.39 2.93
C ARG A 257 20.40 7.06 3.91
N GLY A 258 19.28 6.58 3.40
CA GLY A 258 18.16 6.11 4.20
C GLY A 258 18.33 4.67 4.68
N TYR A 259 17.25 4.06 5.14
CA TYR A 259 17.24 2.67 5.58
C TYR A 259 16.54 1.75 4.57
N VAL A 260 16.90 0.48 4.62
CA VAL A 260 16.25 -0.60 3.87
C VAL A 260 15.42 -1.43 4.85
N VAL A 261 14.13 -1.53 4.60
CA VAL A 261 13.21 -2.45 5.31
C VAL A 261 12.90 -3.65 4.40
N SER A 262 12.77 -4.85 4.97
CA SER A 262 12.26 -5.99 4.20
C SER A 262 10.77 -5.85 3.95
N ASP A 263 10.27 -6.41 2.87
CA ASP A 263 8.85 -6.73 2.80
C ASP A 263 8.48 -7.79 3.85
N SER A 264 7.19 -7.96 4.11
CA SER A 264 6.66 -8.78 5.20
C SER A 264 7.09 -10.25 5.09
N ASP A 265 7.78 -10.76 6.11
CA ASP A 265 8.34 -12.12 6.15
C ASP A 265 9.36 -12.44 5.03
N ALA A 266 9.85 -11.44 4.26
CA ALA A 266 10.77 -11.69 3.15
C ALA A 266 12.12 -12.27 3.60
N VAL A 267 12.58 -11.98 4.83
CA VAL A 267 13.77 -12.60 5.40
C VAL A 267 13.55 -14.10 5.63
N GLU A 268 12.39 -14.48 6.13
CA GLU A 268 12.00 -15.88 6.31
C GLU A 268 11.96 -16.64 5.00
N TYR A 269 11.58 -15.97 3.92
CA TYR A 269 11.50 -16.60 2.60
C TYR A 269 12.86 -17.07 2.08
N LEU A 270 13.97 -16.53 2.58
CA LEU A 270 15.31 -17.03 2.21
C LEU A 270 15.47 -18.51 2.53
N TYR A 271 14.88 -19.02 3.63
CA TYR A 271 14.92 -20.44 3.96
C TYR A 271 13.62 -21.18 3.66
N THR A 272 12.45 -20.53 3.75
CA THR A 272 11.16 -21.22 3.57
C THR A 272 10.71 -21.32 2.11
N LYS A 273 11.13 -20.40 1.25
CA LYS A 273 10.75 -20.36 -0.18
C LYS A 273 11.95 -20.41 -1.13
N HIS A 274 12.93 -19.53 -0.96
CA HIS A 274 14.09 -19.47 -1.86
C HIS A 274 15.06 -20.62 -1.65
N GLY A 275 15.15 -21.16 -0.42
CA GLY A 275 16.08 -22.25 -0.09
C GLY A 275 17.56 -21.85 -0.17
N THR A 276 17.87 -20.54 -0.09
CA THR A 276 19.23 -20.00 -0.11
C THR A 276 19.85 -19.95 1.29
N ALA A 277 19.05 -20.01 2.33
CA ALA A 277 19.46 -20.15 3.71
C ALA A 277 18.97 -21.49 4.27
N LYS A 278 19.76 -22.12 5.13
CA LYS A 278 19.40 -23.42 5.76
C LYS A 278 18.40 -23.26 6.91
N ASP A 279 18.41 -22.12 7.57
CA ASP A 279 17.60 -21.79 8.74
C ASP A 279 17.43 -20.27 8.89
N MET A 280 16.68 -19.83 9.91
CA MET A 280 16.47 -18.41 10.19
C MET A 280 17.76 -17.67 10.55
N LYS A 281 18.67 -18.29 11.27
CA LYS A 281 19.96 -17.68 11.66
C LYS A 281 20.78 -17.32 10.43
N GLU A 282 20.86 -18.25 9.46
CA GLU A 282 21.53 -18.01 8.19
C GLU A 282 20.79 -16.94 7.35
N ALA A 283 19.46 -16.92 7.35
CA ALA A 283 18.67 -15.90 6.68
C ALA A 283 18.93 -14.50 7.26
N VAL A 284 19.03 -14.38 8.58
CA VAL A 284 19.40 -13.13 9.27
C VAL A 284 20.79 -12.68 8.86
N ARG A 285 21.79 -13.60 8.87
CA ARG A 285 23.16 -13.30 8.47
C ARG A 285 23.21 -12.73 7.05
N GLN A 286 22.64 -13.45 6.09
CA GLN A 286 22.64 -13.07 4.67
C GLN A 286 21.97 -11.69 4.46
N SER A 287 20.83 -11.43 5.10
CA SER A 287 20.10 -10.16 4.93
C SER A 287 20.88 -8.97 5.49
N VAL A 288 21.45 -9.12 6.69
CA VAL A 288 22.21 -8.05 7.35
C VAL A 288 23.49 -7.75 6.58
N GLU A 289 24.22 -8.77 6.13
CA GLU A 289 25.41 -8.61 5.28
C GLU A 289 25.06 -7.91 3.96
N ALA A 290 23.91 -8.26 3.36
CA ALA A 290 23.47 -7.66 2.10
C ALA A 290 23.15 -6.17 2.21
N GLY A 291 22.72 -5.67 3.35
CA GLY A 291 22.42 -4.24 3.53
C GLY A 291 21.07 -3.94 4.16
N LEU A 292 20.35 -4.96 4.66
CA LEU A 292 19.08 -4.79 5.35
C LEU A 292 19.28 -4.07 6.70
N ASN A 293 18.45 -3.07 6.97
CA ASN A 293 18.42 -2.36 8.24
C ASN A 293 17.29 -2.86 9.15
N VAL A 294 16.11 -3.13 8.59
CA VAL A 294 14.90 -3.44 9.35
C VAL A 294 14.21 -4.68 8.77
N ARG A 295 13.96 -5.67 9.60
CA ARG A 295 13.08 -6.79 9.23
C ARG A 295 11.63 -6.43 9.52
N CYS A 296 10.75 -6.55 8.54
CA CYS A 296 9.30 -6.47 8.69
C CYS A 296 8.71 -7.89 8.81
N THR A 297 7.82 -8.13 9.78
CA THR A 297 7.32 -9.49 10.05
C THR A 297 6.03 -9.50 10.85
N PHE A 298 5.21 -10.55 10.61
CA PHE A 298 4.06 -10.90 11.45
C PHE A 298 4.41 -11.79 12.65
N ARG A 299 5.69 -12.08 12.87
CA ARG A 299 6.17 -13.00 13.92
C ARG A 299 6.77 -12.24 15.07
N SER A 300 7.00 -12.96 16.19
CA SER A 300 7.71 -12.40 17.34
C SER A 300 9.08 -11.83 16.93
N PRO A 301 9.47 -10.66 17.47
CA PRO A 301 10.81 -10.10 17.30
C PRO A 301 11.93 -11.07 17.68
N ASP A 302 11.69 -11.95 18.64
CA ASP A 302 12.66 -12.93 19.16
C ASP A 302 13.26 -13.79 18.04
N SER A 303 12.43 -14.18 17.05
CA SER A 303 12.88 -15.01 15.92
C SER A 303 13.96 -14.36 15.05
N TYR A 304 14.17 -13.04 15.20
CA TYR A 304 15.24 -12.31 14.52
C TYR A 304 16.33 -11.83 15.49
N VAL A 305 15.92 -11.29 16.64
CA VAL A 305 16.84 -10.65 17.58
C VAL A 305 17.74 -11.68 18.24
N LEU A 306 17.23 -12.87 18.62
CA LEU A 306 18.05 -13.90 19.24
C LEU A 306 19.11 -14.44 18.26
N PRO A 307 18.77 -14.90 17.05
CA PRO A 307 19.77 -15.28 16.06
C PRO A 307 20.80 -14.19 15.75
N LEU A 308 20.36 -12.92 15.71
CA LEU A 308 21.27 -11.78 15.45
C LEU A 308 22.29 -11.62 16.59
N ARG A 309 21.87 -11.72 17.87
CA ARG A 309 22.78 -11.67 19.03
C ARG A 309 23.77 -12.83 19.01
N GLU A 310 23.29 -14.05 18.78
CA GLU A 310 24.15 -15.23 18.64
C GLU A 310 25.21 -15.06 17.57
N LEU A 311 24.83 -14.53 16.38
CA LEU A 311 25.76 -14.29 15.29
C LEU A 311 26.88 -13.32 15.67
N VAL A 312 26.57 -12.28 16.46
CA VAL A 312 27.60 -11.34 16.94
C VAL A 312 28.48 -12.00 18.00
N GLU A 313 27.90 -12.72 18.96
CA GLU A 313 28.63 -13.42 20.02
C GLU A 313 29.58 -14.51 19.48
N GLU A 314 29.18 -15.20 18.43
CA GLU A 314 29.98 -16.22 17.76
C GLU A 314 30.98 -15.65 16.72
N GLY A 315 30.95 -14.33 16.49
CA GLY A 315 31.80 -13.67 15.49
C GLY A 315 31.36 -13.89 14.03
N GLY A 316 30.13 -14.38 13.82
CA GLY A 316 29.54 -14.55 12.48
C GLY A 316 29.09 -13.23 11.83
N LEU A 317 28.83 -12.18 12.64
CA LEU A 317 28.64 -10.80 12.22
C LEU A 317 29.44 -9.87 13.12
N SER A 318 30.04 -8.84 12.54
CA SER A 318 30.74 -7.83 13.34
C SER A 318 29.78 -6.83 13.98
N GLU A 319 30.09 -6.36 15.17
CA GLU A 319 29.35 -5.28 15.84
C GLU A 319 29.38 -3.99 15.01
N GLU A 320 30.47 -3.71 14.32
CA GLU A 320 30.58 -2.55 13.42
C GLU A 320 29.52 -2.59 12.32
N LEU A 321 29.28 -3.75 11.72
CA LEU A 321 28.25 -3.92 10.71
C LEU A 321 26.85 -3.65 11.27
N ILE A 322 26.56 -4.12 12.50
CA ILE A 322 25.30 -3.84 13.18
C ILE A 322 25.15 -2.33 13.43
N ASN A 323 26.22 -1.68 13.91
CA ASN A 323 26.23 -0.24 14.13
C ASN A 323 25.97 0.56 12.85
N ASP A 324 26.48 0.11 11.70
CA ASP A 324 26.19 0.74 10.41
C ASP A 324 24.72 0.61 10.04
N ARG A 325 24.11 -0.56 10.24
CA ARG A 325 22.69 -0.76 9.97
C ARG A 325 21.80 0.09 10.89
N VAL A 326 22.15 0.18 12.16
CA VAL A 326 21.42 0.99 13.15
C VAL A 326 21.59 2.48 12.87
N ARG A 327 22.78 2.92 12.47
CA ARG A 327 23.07 4.34 12.14
C ARG A 327 22.13 4.89 11.06
N ASP A 328 21.82 4.11 10.05
CA ASP A 328 20.91 4.54 8.99
C ASP A 328 19.47 4.72 9.52
N ILE A 329 19.00 3.81 10.37
CA ILE A 329 17.69 3.90 11.03
C ILE A 329 17.63 5.17 11.90
N LEU A 330 18.62 5.36 12.77
CA LEU A 330 18.68 6.53 13.66
C LEU A 330 18.75 7.83 12.87
N ARG A 331 19.49 7.86 11.77
CA ARG A 331 19.57 9.05 10.88
C ARG A 331 18.18 9.45 10.40
N VAL A 332 17.34 8.50 9.95
CA VAL A 332 15.98 8.81 9.50
C VAL A 332 15.12 9.30 10.65
N LYS A 333 15.19 8.64 11.84
CA LYS A 333 14.48 9.10 13.05
C LYS A 333 14.85 10.54 13.44
N PHE A 334 16.13 10.91 13.34
CA PHE A 334 16.56 12.30 13.58
C PHE A 334 16.03 13.25 12.50
N LEU A 335 16.07 12.87 11.22
CA LEU A 335 15.59 13.72 10.13
C LEU A 335 14.09 14.02 10.20
N VAL A 336 13.28 13.08 10.67
CA VAL A 336 11.83 13.31 10.86
C VAL A 336 11.51 13.94 12.23
N GLY A 337 12.52 14.36 12.99
CA GLY A 337 12.37 15.06 14.26
C GLY A 337 11.88 14.21 15.41
N LEU A 338 11.97 12.87 15.30
CA LEU A 338 11.39 11.96 16.28
C LEU A 338 12.06 12.03 17.66
N PHE A 339 13.33 12.46 17.74
CA PHE A 339 14.02 12.68 19.01
C PHE A 339 13.71 14.03 19.64
N ASP A 340 13.37 15.03 18.83
CA ASP A 340 13.06 16.38 19.32
C ASP A 340 11.57 16.48 19.70
N GLU A 341 10.70 15.88 18.91
CA GLU A 341 9.24 15.88 19.08
C GLU A 341 8.68 14.45 18.95
N PRO A 342 8.89 13.58 19.96
CA PRO A 342 8.45 12.17 19.87
C PRO A 342 6.93 12.01 19.91
N TYR A 343 6.20 13.01 20.41
CA TYR A 343 4.75 12.96 20.60
C TYR A 343 4.01 13.90 19.66
N GLN A 344 2.81 13.49 19.23
CA GLN A 344 1.88 14.42 18.59
C GLN A 344 1.17 15.25 19.69
N THR A 345 1.51 16.52 19.77
CA THR A 345 1.00 17.42 20.81
C THR A 345 -0.28 18.16 20.42
N ASP A 346 -0.51 18.37 19.12
CA ASP A 346 -1.71 19.05 18.59
C ASP A 346 -2.83 18.05 18.30
N LEU A 347 -3.40 17.48 19.35
CA LEU A 347 -4.45 16.46 19.21
C LEU A 347 -5.74 17.03 18.58
N GLU A 348 -6.13 18.26 18.94
CA GLU A 348 -7.30 18.92 18.33
C GLU A 348 -7.04 19.25 16.84
N GLY A 349 -5.80 19.54 16.49
CA GLY A 349 -5.37 19.75 15.12
C GLY A 349 -5.53 18.47 14.27
N ALA A 350 -5.36 17.28 14.86
CA ALA A 350 -5.60 16.03 14.17
C ALA A 350 -7.06 15.89 13.72
N ASP A 351 -8.03 16.23 14.58
CA ASP A 351 -9.46 16.20 14.23
C ASP A 351 -9.84 17.23 13.14
N LYS A 352 -9.07 18.31 13.03
CA LYS A 352 -9.31 19.36 12.01
C LYS A 352 -8.62 19.03 10.67
N GLU A 353 -7.58 18.23 10.69
CA GLU A 353 -6.79 17.90 9.48
C GLU A 353 -7.33 16.69 8.75
N VAL A 354 -7.74 15.64 9.48
CA VAL A 354 -8.29 14.41 8.89
C VAL A 354 -9.68 14.71 8.33
N GLU A 355 -9.96 14.30 7.10
CA GLU A 355 -11.19 14.60 6.34
C GLU A 355 -11.45 16.12 6.13
N LYS A 356 -10.43 16.93 6.19
CA LYS A 356 -10.56 18.35 5.92
C LYS A 356 -11.16 18.60 4.52
N LYS A 357 -12.06 19.57 4.43
CA LYS A 357 -12.77 19.85 3.18
C LYS A 357 -11.84 20.06 1.98
N GLU A 358 -10.77 20.80 2.18
CA GLU A 358 -9.77 21.05 1.13
C GLU A 358 -9.07 19.78 0.67
N ASN A 359 -8.87 18.80 1.57
CA ASN A 359 -8.30 17.49 1.23
C ASN A 359 -9.29 16.69 0.37
N LEU A 360 -10.57 16.70 0.73
CA LEU A 360 -11.63 16.04 -0.04
C LEU A 360 -11.82 16.68 -1.43
N GLU A 361 -11.61 17.99 -1.57
CA GLU A 361 -11.62 18.68 -2.86
C GLU A 361 -10.48 18.18 -3.77
N VAL A 362 -9.28 17.95 -3.22
CA VAL A 362 -8.15 17.35 -3.96
C VAL A 362 -8.46 15.90 -4.34
N ALA A 363 -9.08 15.10 -3.46
CA ALA A 363 -9.51 13.74 -3.76
C ALA A 363 -10.54 13.71 -4.91
N LEU A 364 -11.53 14.61 -4.89
CA LEU A 364 -12.51 14.76 -5.96
C LEU A 364 -11.86 15.18 -7.28
N GLN A 365 -10.90 16.11 -7.24
CA GLN A 365 -10.14 16.52 -8.42
C GLN A 365 -9.36 15.33 -8.98
N SER A 366 -8.67 14.58 -8.12
CA SER A 366 -7.91 13.39 -8.50
C SER A 366 -8.80 12.35 -9.18
N SER A 367 -9.99 12.11 -8.63
CA SER A 367 -10.97 11.17 -9.20
C SER A 367 -11.47 11.61 -10.58
N LYS A 368 -11.71 12.92 -10.77
CA LYS A 368 -12.13 13.44 -12.07
C LYS A 368 -11.02 13.36 -13.12
N GLU A 369 -9.79 13.68 -12.75
CA GLU A 369 -8.64 13.64 -13.66
C GLU A 369 -8.17 12.22 -13.98
N SER A 370 -8.54 11.22 -13.16
CA SER A 370 -8.24 9.80 -13.43
C SER A 370 -9.12 9.18 -14.51
N LEU A 371 -10.23 9.84 -14.89
CA LEU A 371 -11.15 9.33 -15.91
C LEU A 371 -10.56 9.49 -17.31
N VAL A 372 -10.55 8.41 -18.09
CA VAL A 372 -10.07 8.40 -19.46
C VAL A 372 -11.22 8.11 -20.44
N LEU A 373 -11.49 9.05 -21.34
CA LEU A 373 -12.49 8.88 -22.39
C LEU A 373 -11.89 8.12 -23.56
N LEU A 374 -12.09 6.79 -23.60
CA LEU A 374 -11.53 5.92 -24.64
C LEU A 374 -12.30 6.02 -25.97
N LYS A 375 -13.61 6.30 -25.91
CA LYS A 375 -14.47 6.34 -27.09
C LYS A 375 -15.66 7.27 -26.88
N ASN A 376 -15.97 8.11 -27.87
CA ASN A 376 -17.16 8.99 -27.86
C ASN A 376 -17.71 9.16 -29.26
N GLU A 377 -18.20 8.05 -29.84
CA GLU A 377 -18.81 8.08 -31.16
C GLU A 377 -20.13 8.84 -31.13
N ARG A 378 -20.41 9.56 -32.20
CA ARG A 378 -21.63 10.37 -32.40
C ARG A 378 -21.86 11.41 -31.29
N ASN A 379 -20.80 11.82 -30.58
CA ASN A 379 -20.91 12.75 -29.46
C ASN A 379 -21.94 12.32 -28.39
N THR A 380 -21.94 11.03 -28.05
CA THR A 380 -22.85 10.46 -27.04
C THR A 380 -22.66 11.14 -25.68
N LEU A 381 -21.42 11.55 -25.35
CA LEU A 381 -21.09 12.28 -24.12
C LEU A 381 -20.70 13.72 -24.46
N PRO A 382 -21.02 14.69 -23.56
CA PRO A 382 -21.79 14.53 -22.32
C PRO A 382 -23.26 14.24 -22.57
N LEU A 383 -23.90 13.49 -21.66
CA LEU A 383 -25.33 13.23 -21.73
C LEU A 383 -26.14 14.50 -21.50
N ASP A 384 -27.11 14.78 -22.38
CA ASP A 384 -28.05 15.88 -22.20
C ASP A 384 -29.25 15.43 -21.34
N ILE A 385 -29.20 15.77 -20.06
CA ILE A 385 -30.26 15.42 -19.10
C ILE A 385 -31.62 16.01 -19.45
N SER A 386 -31.69 17.04 -20.28
CA SER A 386 -32.99 17.64 -20.69
C SER A 386 -33.76 16.73 -21.65
N SER A 387 -33.06 15.85 -22.36
CA SER A 387 -33.64 14.90 -23.32
C SER A 387 -33.86 13.50 -22.75
N ILE A 388 -33.29 13.19 -21.57
CA ILE A 388 -33.30 11.87 -20.95
C ILE A 388 -34.40 11.82 -19.87
N LYS A 389 -35.27 10.83 -19.96
CA LYS A 389 -36.35 10.57 -18.97
C LYS A 389 -36.01 9.36 -18.08
N LYS A 390 -35.33 8.35 -18.65
CA LYS A 390 -34.96 7.13 -17.95
C LYS A 390 -33.51 6.76 -18.21
N ILE A 391 -32.79 6.43 -17.15
CA ILE A 391 -31.42 5.92 -17.20
C ILE A 391 -31.41 4.54 -16.58
N ALA A 392 -30.95 3.52 -17.30
CA ALA A 392 -30.65 2.21 -16.72
C ALA A 392 -29.20 2.19 -16.26
N VAL A 393 -28.96 1.80 -15.02
CA VAL A 393 -27.62 1.57 -14.48
C VAL A 393 -27.49 0.09 -14.14
N CYS A 394 -26.48 -0.58 -14.66
CA CYS A 394 -26.26 -2.00 -14.41
C CYS A 394 -24.77 -2.35 -14.37
N GLY A 395 -24.47 -3.58 -14.00
CA GLY A 395 -23.13 -4.10 -13.85
C GLY A 395 -22.72 -4.29 -12.38
N PRO A 396 -21.80 -5.24 -12.12
CA PRO A 396 -21.40 -5.62 -10.77
C PRO A 396 -20.78 -4.48 -9.98
N ASN A 397 -20.17 -3.51 -10.67
CA ASN A 397 -19.46 -2.39 -10.05
C ASN A 397 -20.31 -1.13 -9.92
N ALA A 398 -21.59 -1.17 -10.32
CA ALA A 398 -22.44 0.01 -10.33
C ALA A 398 -22.73 0.56 -8.92
N ASP A 399 -22.99 -0.34 -7.96
CA ASP A 399 -23.29 0.00 -6.56
C ASP A 399 -22.36 -0.72 -5.58
N GLU A 400 -21.07 -0.75 -5.92
CA GLU A 400 -20.05 -1.42 -5.13
C GLU A 400 -19.07 -0.39 -4.54
N SER A 401 -19.03 -0.30 -3.22
CA SER A 401 -18.11 0.60 -2.51
C SER A 401 -16.81 -0.10 -2.07
N GLY A 402 -16.83 -1.44 -1.98
CA GLY A 402 -15.78 -2.20 -1.34
C GLY A 402 -14.40 -2.05 -1.99
N TYR A 403 -14.33 -1.92 -3.31
CA TYR A 403 -13.01 -1.77 -3.94
C TYR A 403 -12.47 -0.34 -3.94
N ALA A 404 -13.26 0.66 -3.63
CA ALA A 404 -12.73 1.98 -3.28
C ALA A 404 -12.03 1.97 -1.92
N LEU A 405 -12.16 0.87 -1.16
CA LEU A 405 -11.55 0.61 0.13
C LEU A 405 -10.53 -0.54 0.06
N THR A 406 -9.97 -0.81 -1.11
CA THR A 406 -8.96 -1.85 -1.29
C THR A 406 -7.62 -1.47 -0.65
N HIS A 407 -6.70 -2.41 -0.65
CA HIS A 407 -5.41 -2.40 0.03
C HIS A 407 -4.69 -1.05 0.05
N TYR A 408 -4.00 -0.81 1.16
CA TYR A 408 -3.02 0.25 1.36
C TYR A 408 -3.58 1.68 1.22
N GLY A 409 -4.85 1.84 1.55
CA GLY A 409 -5.54 3.13 1.58
C GLY A 409 -6.45 3.28 2.79
N PRO A 410 -7.03 4.47 2.98
CA PRO A 410 -7.85 4.81 4.13
C PRO A 410 -9.00 3.84 4.39
N LEU A 411 -9.35 3.71 5.66
CA LEU A 411 -10.40 2.83 6.17
C LEU A 411 -11.64 3.63 6.57
N ALA A 412 -12.82 3.00 6.47
CA ALA A 412 -14.09 3.53 6.95
C ALA A 412 -14.45 4.91 6.37
N VAL A 413 -14.07 5.18 5.13
CA VAL A 413 -14.47 6.39 4.39
C VAL A 413 -15.82 6.20 3.70
N ASP A 414 -16.57 7.29 3.58
CA ASP A 414 -17.83 7.30 2.85
C ASP A 414 -17.55 7.28 1.34
N VAL A 415 -18.05 6.28 0.64
CA VAL A 415 -17.85 6.11 -0.81
C VAL A 415 -19.16 6.36 -1.55
N VAL A 416 -19.13 7.32 -2.47
CA VAL A 416 -20.23 7.54 -3.40
C VAL A 416 -20.08 6.59 -4.59
N THR A 417 -20.96 5.61 -4.69
CA THR A 417 -20.98 4.66 -5.82
C THR A 417 -21.40 5.34 -7.12
N VAL A 418 -21.11 4.71 -8.27
CA VAL A 418 -21.57 5.21 -9.58
C VAL A 418 -23.09 5.36 -9.62
N LEU A 419 -23.81 4.36 -9.12
CA LEU A 419 -25.27 4.40 -9.02
C LEU A 419 -25.75 5.58 -8.17
N GLN A 420 -25.17 5.76 -6.99
CA GLN A 420 -25.56 6.85 -6.09
C GLN A 420 -25.26 8.22 -6.72
N GLY A 421 -24.08 8.38 -7.30
CA GLY A 421 -23.71 9.64 -7.99
C GLY A 421 -24.63 10.00 -9.15
N ILE A 422 -25.08 9.00 -9.93
CA ILE A 422 -26.06 9.21 -11.00
C ILE A 422 -27.42 9.60 -10.41
N LYS A 423 -27.93 8.87 -9.40
CA LYS A 423 -29.20 9.20 -8.73
C LYS A 423 -29.20 10.63 -8.20
N ASP A 424 -28.15 11.05 -7.55
CA ASP A 424 -28.02 12.41 -7.00
C ASP A 424 -28.00 13.47 -8.10
N LYS A 425 -27.26 13.21 -9.18
CA LYS A 425 -27.15 14.14 -10.31
C LYS A 425 -28.43 14.38 -11.06
N VAL A 426 -29.27 13.35 -11.19
CA VAL A 426 -30.51 13.40 -11.98
C VAL A 426 -31.78 13.50 -11.12
N LYS A 427 -31.64 13.68 -9.82
CA LYS A 427 -32.76 13.79 -8.87
C LYS A 427 -33.81 14.78 -9.34
N GLY A 428 -35.06 14.30 -9.48
CA GLY A 428 -36.21 15.09 -9.95
C GLY A 428 -36.20 15.44 -11.44
N LYS A 429 -35.26 14.88 -12.24
CA LYS A 429 -35.15 15.12 -13.69
C LYS A 429 -35.34 13.87 -14.52
N ALA A 430 -34.82 12.75 -14.07
CA ALA A 430 -34.95 11.45 -14.75
C ALA A 430 -35.16 10.33 -13.72
N GLU A 431 -35.82 9.27 -14.18
CA GLU A 431 -35.96 8.00 -13.45
C GLU A 431 -34.66 7.19 -13.60
N VAL A 432 -34.17 6.57 -12.53
CA VAL A 432 -33.02 5.66 -12.55
C VAL A 432 -33.50 4.24 -12.27
N LEU A 433 -33.41 3.38 -13.26
CA LEU A 433 -33.60 1.93 -13.13
C LEU A 433 -32.27 1.30 -12.72
N TYR A 434 -32.30 0.30 -11.85
CA TYR A 434 -31.09 -0.40 -11.44
C TYR A 434 -31.31 -1.91 -11.37
N ALA A 435 -30.44 -2.63 -12.04
CA ALA A 435 -30.27 -4.06 -11.89
C ALA A 435 -28.79 -4.40 -11.95
N LYS A 436 -28.27 -5.17 -10.99
CA LYS A 436 -26.85 -5.56 -10.95
C LYS A 436 -26.48 -6.34 -12.24
N GLY A 437 -27.31 -7.26 -12.65
CA GLY A 437 -27.19 -8.03 -13.88
C GLY A 437 -26.30 -9.27 -13.74
N CYS A 438 -25.19 -9.15 -13.03
CA CYS A 438 -24.34 -10.29 -12.71
C CYS A 438 -23.46 -9.97 -11.47
N GLU A 439 -22.96 -11.01 -10.84
CA GLU A 439 -21.89 -10.86 -9.86
C GLU A 439 -20.55 -10.54 -10.56
N LEU A 440 -19.59 -9.99 -9.81
CA LEU A 440 -18.25 -9.69 -10.34
C LEU A 440 -17.57 -10.96 -10.87
N VAL A 441 -17.68 -12.05 -10.11
CA VAL A 441 -17.19 -13.39 -10.46
C VAL A 441 -18.15 -14.42 -9.92
N ASP A 442 -18.22 -15.58 -10.55
CA ASP A 442 -19.07 -16.70 -10.12
C ASP A 442 -18.49 -17.47 -8.92
N ASP A 443 -19.22 -18.48 -8.46
CA ASP A 443 -18.84 -19.30 -7.30
C ASP A 443 -17.65 -20.23 -7.58
N ASN A 444 -17.31 -20.47 -8.84
CA ASN A 444 -16.18 -21.31 -9.24
C ASN A 444 -14.87 -20.50 -9.43
N TRP A 445 -14.90 -19.20 -9.18
CA TRP A 445 -13.70 -18.38 -9.24
C TRP A 445 -12.63 -18.80 -8.24
N PRO A 446 -11.33 -18.94 -8.61
CA PRO A 446 -10.71 -18.50 -9.89
C PRO A 446 -10.69 -19.56 -11.01
N GLU A 447 -11.21 -20.77 -10.81
CA GLU A 447 -11.20 -21.81 -11.85
C GLU A 447 -11.97 -21.39 -13.10
N SER A 448 -13.05 -20.64 -12.93
CA SER A 448 -13.90 -20.15 -14.03
C SER A 448 -13.20 -19.15 -14.95
N GLU A 449 -12.02 -18.67 -14.62
CA GLU A 449 -11.18 -17.92 -15.56
C GLU A 449 -10.59 -18.82 -16.68
N LEU A 450 -10.47 -20.12 -16.42
CA LEU A 450 -9.90 -21.10 -17.34
C LEU A 450 -10.92 -22.12 -17.87
N ILE A 451 -11.98 -22.36 -17.10
CA ILE A 451 -13.01 -23.36 -17.40
C ILE A 451 -14.34 -22.64 -17.59
N ASP A 452 -14.92 -22.80 -18.77
CA ASP A 452 -16.23 -22.21 -19.07
C ASP A 452 -17.34 -23.02 -18.38
N TYR A 453 -17.96 -22.44 -17.37
CA TYR A 453 -19.10 -23.00 -16.65
C TYR A 453 -20.40 -22.41 -17.23
N PRO A 454 -21.46 -23.22 -17.48
CA PRO A 454 -22.73 -22.71 -17.93
C PRO A 454 -23.36 -21.76 -16.91
N LEU A 455 -24.09 -20.75 -17.41
CA LEU A 455 -24.87 -19.87 -16.54
C LEU A 455 -25.91 -20.68 -15.74
N THR A 456 -26.00 -20.41 -14.45
CA THR A 456 -27.10 -20.88 -13.59
C THR A 456 -28.41 -20.18 -13.96
N GLU A 457 -29.55 -20.72 -13.55
CA GLU A 457 -30.85 -20.06 -13.76
C GLU A 457 -30.91 -18.69 -13.06
N THR A 458 -30.35 -18.57 -11.86
CA THR A 458 -30.27 -17.30 -11.13
C THR A 458 -29.47 -16.24 -11.92
N GLU A 459 -28.31 -16.61 -12.45
CA GLU A 459 -27.50 -15.69 -13.27
C GLU A 459 -28.26 -15.24 -14.53
N LYS A 460 -28.98 -16.15 -15.19
CA LYS A 460 -29.83 -15.80 -16.34
C LYS A 460 -30.94 -14.83 -15.97
N ASP A 461 -31.64 -15.08 -14.87
CA ASP A 461 -32.72 -14.21 -14.40
C ASP A 461 -32.21 -12.80 -14.05
N GLU A 462 -31.04 -12.67 -13.43
CA GLU A 462 -30.41 -11.39 -13.15
C GLU A 462 -30.01 -10.62 -14.40
N ILE A 463 -29.43 -11.30 -15.38
CA ILE A 463 -29.09 -10.74 -16.70
C ILE A 463 -30.35 -10.29 -17.43
N ASP A 464 -31.40 -11.13 -17.46
CA ASP A 464 -32.67 -10.82 -18.14
C ASP A 464 -33.36 -9.61 -17.54
N LYS A 465 -33.29 -9.44 -16.21
CA LYS A 465 -33.78 -8.26 -15.51
C LYS A 465 -33.01 -6.99 -15.94
N ALA A 466 -31.69 -7.05 -15.98
CA ALA A 466 -30.88 -5.91 -16.44
C ALA A 466 -31.18 -5.56 -17.91
N VAL A 467 -31.34 -6.57 -18.76
CA VAL A 467 -31.74 -6.39 -20.18
C VAL A 467 -33.13 -5.76 -20.28
N ALA A 468 -34.09 -6.15 -19.44
CA ALA A 468 -35.42 -5.56 -19.43
C ALA A 468 -35.40 -4.08 -19.01
N ASP A 469 -34.60 -3.70 -18.02
CA ASP A 469 -34.42 -2.32 -17.59
C ASP A 469 -33.76 -1.47 -18.68
N VAL A 470 -32.70 -1.96 -19.34
CA VAL A 470 -32.03 -1.30 -20.45
C VAL A 470 -32.97 -1.04 -21.64
N LYS A 471 -33.84 -2.00 -21.97
CA LYS A 471 -34.82 -1.85 -23.08
C LYS A 471 -35.86 -0.76 -22.82
N GLN A 472 -36.08 -0.34 -21.58
CA GLN A 472 -37.04 0.70 -21.20
C GLN A 472 -36.38 2.09 -21.06
N ALA A 473 -35.05 2.16 -21.07
CA ALA A 473 -34.31 3.37 -20.82
C ALA A 473 -33.89 4.10 -22.10
N ASP A 474 -33.74 5.42 -22.01
CA ASP A 474 -33.20 6.26 -23.09
C ASP A 474 -31.68 6.07 -23.23
N VAL A 475 -31.00 5.76 -22.10
CA VAL A 475 -29.57 5.50 -22.03
C VAL A 475 -29.24 4.43 -20.98
N ALA A 476 -28.24 3.62 -21.26
CA ALA A 476 -27.71 2.63 -20.32
C ALA A 476 -26.29 3.02 -19.89
N VAL A 477 -26.04 2.94 -18.58
CA VAL A 477 -24.70 3.03 -17.97
C VAL A 477 -24.33 1.65 -17.45
N VAL A 478 -23.39 0.98 -18.12
CA VAL A 478 -22.93 -0.36 -17.74
C VAL A 478 -21.59 -0.25 -17.05
N VAL A 479 -21.50 -0.65 -15.79
CA VAL A 479 -20.32 -0.47 -14.93
C VAL A 479 -19.67 -1.82 -14.69
N LEU A 480 -18.57 -2.05 -15.42
CA LEU A 480 -17.84 -3.31 -15.43
C LEU A 480 -16.38 -3.09 -15.04
N GLY A 481 -15.71 -4.14 -14.58
CA GLY A 481 -14.30 -4.08 -14.24
C GLY A 481 -13.87 -5.11 -13.22
N GLY A 482 -12.67 -4.92 -12.66
CA GLY A 482 -12.17 -5.72 -11.56
C GLY A 482 -12.74 -5.28 -10.20
N GLY A 483 -12.35 -5.97 -9.17
CA GLY A 483 -12.72 -5.67 -7.79
C GLY A 483 -11.86 -6.48 -6.80
N GLN A 484 -12.21 -6.46 -5.52
CA GLN A 484 -11.43 -7.10 -4.46
C GLN A 484 -11.14 -8.61 -4.68
N ARG A 485 -12.01 -9.32 -5.42
CA ARG A 485 -11.79 -10.74 -5.74
C ARG A 485 -10.81 -10.97 -6.89
N THR A 486 -10.56 -9.97 -7.73
CA THR A 486 -9.80 -10.09 -8.99
C THR A 486 -8.55 -9.22 -9.07
N CYS A 487 -8.35 -8.30 -8.11
CA CYS A 487 -7.20 -7.40 -8.00
C CYS A 487 -6.61 -7.45 -6.59
N GLY A 488 -5.32 -7.23 -6.49
CA GLY A 488 -4.56 -7.23 -5.24
C GLY A 488 -3.51 -8.33 -5.17
N GLU A 489 -2.83 -8.45 -4.05
CA GLU A 489 -1.88 -9.54 -3.80
C GLU A 489 -2.58 -10.90 -3.94
N ASN A 490 -1.89 -11.89 -4.46
CA ASN A 490 -2.39 -13.26 -4.74
C ASN A 490 -3.45 -13.37 -5.83
N LYS A 491 -3.69 -12.33 -6.60
CA LYS A 491 -4.81 -12.26 -7.54
C LYS A 491 -4.37 -11.96 -8.97
N SER A 492 -3.19 -12.45 -9.35
CA SER A 492 -2.76 -12.38 -10.75
C SER A 492 -3.70 -13.18 -11.66
N ARG A 493 -3.97 -12.60 -12.82
CA ARG A 493 -4.92 -13.10 -13.81
C ARG A 493 -4.25 -13.95 -14.88
N SER A 494 -5.00 -14.82 -15.53
CA SER A 494 -4.56 -15.58 -16.70
C SER A 494 -4.82 -14.81 -18.00
N SER A 495 -5.81 -13.92 -18.02
CA SER A 495 -6.21 -13.15 -19.21
C SER A 495 -6.43 -11.66 -18.88
N LEU A 496 -6.58 -10.84 -19.92
CA LEU A 496 -6.96 -9.42 -19.85
C LEU A 496 -8.47 -9.20 -20.06
N ASP A 497 -9.24 -10.26 -20.23
CA ASP A 497 -10.68 -10.16 -20.40
C ASP A 497 -11.37 -9.67 -19.11
N LEU A 498 -12.59 -9.18 -19.24
CA LEU A 498 -13.40 -8.86 -18.07
C LEU A 498 -13.60 -10.13 -17.21
N PRO A 499 -13.48 -10.03 -15.87
CA PRO A 499 -13.73 -11.17 -15.00
C PRO A 499 -15.21 -11.52 -14.94
N GLY A 500 -15.50 -12.78 -14.66
CA GLY A 500 -16.85 -13.27 -14.39
C GLY A 500 -17.76 -13.32 -15.58
N ARG A 501 -19.01 -13.00 -15.37
CA ARG A 501 -20.11 -13.15 -16.35
C ARG A 501 -20.42 -11.86 -17.10
#